data_9b48953e034fbb2f97ff5c621cd12b51
#
_entry.id   9b48953e034fbb2f97ff5c621cd12b51
#
_cell.length_a   1.000
_cell.length_b   1.000
_cell.length_c   1.000
_cell.angle_alpha   90.00
_cell.angle_beta   90.00
_cell.angle_gamma   90.00
#
_symmetry.space_group_name_H-M   'P 1'
#
loop_
_entity.id
_entity.type
_entity.pdbx_description
1 polymer ?
#
loop_
_entity_poly.entity_id
_entity_poly.type
_entity_poly.pdbx_seq_one_letter_code
_entity_poly.pdbx_strand_id
1 'polypeptide(L)'
;GKLRIPHIIGMVLAGVLIGKYGLNILERDSSFELFGKVGLYYIMFLAALEMDMEGMKKNKSRLLIYGLLTCFIPFFLTYGMSIWLLHYSAKASFLLSCIMASNTLIAYPIVSRYGLQQKPSVTLSVGSSMISLLIALIMLAGLVASFSKHDGVLFWVFFTLKFAAYCGVMIMLIPRLTRWFLRRYSDAVMQFIFVLSMLFMSAALSQIVG
;
A
#
# COMPACT_ATOMS: atom_id res chain seq x y z
N GLY A 1 10.95 8.72 25.94
CA GLY A 1 11.36 10.12 25.88
C GLY A 1 10.35 11.04 26.53
N LYS A 2 10.77 12.18 27.06
CA LYS A 2 9.91 13.17 27.76
C LYS A 2 8.83 13.80 26.87
N LEU A 3 9.02 13.79 25.56
CA LEU A 3 8.04 14.23 24.57
C LEU A 3 7.23 13.01 24.12
N ARG A 4 5.94 12.95 24.44
CA ARG A 4 4.99 11.90 24.03
C ARG A 4 4.64 11.94 22.54
N ILE A 5 5.60 12.26 21.69
CA ILE A 5 5.43 12.34 20.25
C ILE A 5 5.64 10.95 19.66
N PRO A 6 4.74 10.45 18.80
CA PRO A 6 4.95 9.19 18.07
C PRO A 6 6.27 9.22 17.29
N HIS A 7 7.03 8.14 17.33
CA HIS A 7 8.34 8.02 16.65
C HIS A 7 8.30 8.43 15.17
N ILE A 8 7.20 8.10 14.50
CA ILE A 8 6.98 8.39 13.08
C ILE A 8 7.00 9.89 12.82
N ILE A 9 6.31 10.69 13.67
CA ILE A 9 6.29 12.15 13.53
C ILE A 9 7.69 12.72 13.69
N GLY A 10 8.46 12.20 14.66
CA GLY A 10 9.85 12.62 14.85
C GLY A 10 10.73 12.32 13.64
N MET A 11 10.58 11.14 13.03
CA MET A 11 11.33 10.78 11.81
C MET A 11 10.94 11.66 10.61
N VAL A 12 9.64 11.96 10.44
CA VAL A 12 9.17 12.85 9.36
C VAL A 12 9.72 14.27 9.54
N LEU A 13 9.65 14.82 10.76
CA LEU A 13 10.19 16.13 11.07
C LEU A 13 11.70 16.19 10.86
N ALA A 14 12.44 15.17 11.29
CA ALA A 14 13.87 15.05 11.03
C ALA A 14 14.17 15.02 9.52
N GLY A 15 13.39 14.26 8.75
CA GLY A 15 13.51 14.19 7.29
C GLY A 15 13.26 15.54 6.61
N VAL A 16 12.28 16.31 7.08
CA VAL A 16 11.99 17.67 6.58
C VAL A 16 13.15 18.63 6.89
N LEU A 17 13.70 18.55 8.11
CA LEU A 17 14.81 19.42 8.50
C LEU A 17 16.11 19.14 7.72
N ILE A 18 16.43 17.86 7.50
CA ILE A 18 17.68 17.44 6.85
C ILE A 18 17.57 17.49 5.31
N GLY A 19 16.34 17.39 4.78
CA GLY A 19 16.07 17.31 3.36
C GLY A 19 16.29 18.60 2.57
N LYS A 20 16.05 18.52 1.26
CA LYS A 20 16.31 19.57 0.26
C LYS A 20 15.64 20.92 0.57
N TYR A 21 14.46 20.90 1.20
CA TYR A 21 13.69 22.11 1.53
C TYR A 21 13.94 22.62 2.97
N GLY A 22 14.79 21.93 3.75
CA GLY A 22 15.24 22.34 5.09
C GLY A 22 16.68 22.81 5.06
N LEU A 23 17.53 22.13 5.82
CA LEU A 23 18.98 22.45 5.92
C LEU A 23 19.81 22.01 4.69
N ASN A 24 19.19 21.30 3.75
CA ASN A 24 19.84 20.79 2.53
C ASN A 24 21.13 20.00 2.79
N ILE A 25 21.15 19.21 3.88
CA ILE A 25 22.30 18.39 4.25
C ILE A 25 22.37 17.12 3.41
N LEU A 26 21.19 16.60 3.00
CA LEU A 26 21.08 15.39 2.21
C LEU A 26 20.37 15.69 0.89
N GLU A 27 21.08 15.45 -0.20
CA GLU A 27 20.48 15.44 -1.53
C GLU A 27 19.72 14.12 -1.75
N ARG A 28 18.59 14.21 -2.44
CA ARG A 28 17.78 13.04 -2.80
C ARG A 28 18.46 12.32 -3.96
N ASP A 29 19.34 11.40 -3.65
CA ASP A 29 19.99 10.52 -4.62
C ASP A 29 19.14 9.26 -4.86
N SER A 30 19.39 8.58 -5.99
CA SER A 30 18.76 7.30 -6.36
C SER A 30 18.92 6.24 -5.28
N SER A 31 20.04 6.25 -4.54
CA SER A 31 20.27 5.36 -3.41
C SER A 31 19.28 5.59 -2.27
N PHE A 32 18.99 6.85 -1.93
CA PHE A 32 17.99 7.21 -0.92
C PHE A 32 16.59 6.73 -1.30
N GLU A 33 16.25 6.90 -2.57
CA GLU A 33 14.94 6.44 -3.08
C GLU A 33 14.82 4.92 -3.00
N LEU A 34 15.89 4.20 -3.33
CA LEU A 34 15.94 2.74 -3.22
C LEU A 34 15.74 2.29 -1.78
N PHE A 35 16.50 2.85 -0.82
CA PHE A 35 16.35 2.51 0.60
C PHE A 35 14.96 2.85 1.14
N GLY A 36 14.38 3.96 0.71
CA GLY A 36 13.01 4.33 1.07
C GLY A 36 11.99 3.30 0.58
N LYS A 37 12.10 2.85 -0.67
CA LYS A 37 11.24 1.79 -1.24
C LYS A 37 11.43 0.46 -0.51
N VAL A 38 12.66 0.06 -0.26
CA VAL A 38 12.98 -1.17 0.51
C VAL A 38 12.36 -1.12 1.90
N GLY A 39 12.52 -0.01 2.62
CA GLY A 39 11.93 0.19 3.95
C GLY A 39 10.40 0.12 3.93
N LEU A 40 9.77 0.74 2.93
CA LEU A 40 8.33 0.70 2.74
C LEU A 40 7.83 -0.74 2.50
N TYR A 41 8.45 -1.48 1.58
CA TYR A 41 8.09 -2.87 1.31
C TYR A 41 8.27 -3.76 2.55
N TYR A 42 9.34 -3.54 3.31
CA TYR A 42 9.61 -4.29 4.53
C TYR A 42 8.55 -4.04 5.61
N ILE A 43 8.18 -2.78 5.85
CA ILE A 43 7.13 -2.43 6.82
C ILE A 43 5.77 -3.03 6.41
N MET A 44 5.42 -2.95 5.12
CA MET A 44 4.18 -3.53 4.61
C MET A 44 4.18 -5.06 4.75
N PHE A 45 5.32 -5.69 4.52
CA PHE A 45 5.48 -7.14 4.69
C PHE A 45 5.33 -7.56 6.16
N LEU A 46 5.97 -6.86 7.09
CA LEU A 46 5.80 -7.12 8.52
C LEU A 46 4.34 -6.96 8.95
N ALA A 47 3.69 -5.89 8.51
CA ALA A 47 2.28 -5.68 8.78
C ALA A 47 1.41 -6.83 8.27
N ALA A 48 1.69 -7.35 7.07
CA ALA A 48 0.97 -8.47 6.49
C ALA A 48 1.20 -9.79 7.26
N LEU A 49 2.41 -10.03 7.78
CA LEU A 49 2.73 -11.22 8.58
C LEU A 49 2.02 -11.24 9.95
N GLU A 50 1.87 -10.09 10.58
CA GLU A 50 1.24 -9.95 11.90
C GLU A 50 -0.29 -9.95 11.82
N MET A 51 -0.87 -9.90 10.61
CA MET A 51 -2.33 -9.86 10.43
C MET A 51 -3.01 -11.18 10.77
N ASP A 52 -4.14 -11.08 11.47
CA ASP A 52 -5.04 -12.21 11.71
C ASP A 52 -5.84 -12.56 10.44
N MET A 53 -5.26 -13.46 9.62
CA MET A 53 -5.88 -13.92 8.38
C MET A 53 -7.15 -14.73 8.59
N GLU A 54 -7.29 -15.41 9.74
CA GLU A 54 -8.49 -16.20 10.07
C GLU A 54 -9.66 -15.28 10.42
N GLY A 55 -9.43 -14.28 11.26
CA GLY A 55 -10.41 -13.25 11.58
C GLY A 55 -10.87 -12.47 10.36
N MET A 56 -9.96 -12.21 9.42
CA MET A 56 -10.29 -11.57 8.14
C MET A 56 -11.20 -12.45 7.28
N LYS A 57 -10.90 -13.74 7.13
CA LYS A 57 -11.74 -14.69 6.38
C LYS A 57 -13.14 -14.84 6.98
N LYS A 58 -13.22 -14.87 8.30
CA LYS A 58 -14.52 -14.98 9.02
C LYS A 58 -15.40 -13.74 8.81
N ASN A 59 -14.80 -12.55 8.72
CA ASN A 59 -15.50 -11.28 8.61
C ASN A 59 -15.38 -10.63 7.21
N LYS A 60 -15.14 -11.42 6.16
CA LYS A 60 -14.88 -10.94 4.79
C LYS A 60 -15.93 -9.93 4.27
N SER A 61 -17.20 -10.15 4.55
CA SER A 61 -18.27 -9.26 4.10
C SER A 61 -18.20 -7.89 4.80
N ARG A 62 -18.02 -7.87 6.11
CA ARG A 62 -17.84 -6.61 6.87
C ARG A 62 -16.59 -5.87 6.41
N LEU A 63 -15.50 -6.60 6.20
CA LEU A 63 -14.23 -6.08 5.75
C LEU A 63 -14.33 -5.41 4.38
N LEU A 64 -15.07 -6.02 3.46
CA LEU A 64 -15.35 -5.47 2.13
C LEU A 64 -16.21 -4.20 2.23
N ILE A 65 -17.30 -4.24 3.00
CA ILE A 65 -18.17 -3.07 3.17
C ILE A 65 -17.42 -1.89 3.79
N TYR A 66 -16.68 -2.13 4.86
CA TYR A 66 -15.87 -1.07 5.49
C TYR A 66 -14.77 -0.57 4.56
N GLY A 67 -14.12 -1.44 3.80
CA GLY A 67 -13.12 -1.06 2.81
C GLY A 67 -13.67 -0.18 1.69
N LEU A 68 -14.87 -0.51 1.19
CA LEU A 68 -15.56 0.31 0.20
C LEU A 68 -16.00 1.66 0.78
N LEU A 69 -16.58 1.67 1.98
CA LEU A 69 -17.00 2.92 2.63
C LEU A 69 -15.81 3.84 2.92
N THR A 70 -14.72 3.30 3.46
CA THR A 70 -13.51 4.08 3.76
C THR A 70 -12.80 4.58 2.50
N CYS A 71 -13.00 3.94 1.35
CA CYS A 71 -12.52 4.41 0.05
C CYS A 71 -13.45 5.48 -0.54
N PHE A 72 -14.73 5.14 -0.72
CA PHE A 72 -15.65 5.96 -1.51
C PHE A 72 -16.15 7.21 -0.78
N ILE A 73 -16.31 7.18 0.55
CA ILE A 73 -16.75 8.37 1.29
C ILE A 73 -15.73 9.52 1.14
N PRO A 74 -14.44 9.36 1.50
CA PRO A 74 -13.47 10.43 1.30
C PRO A 74 -13.27 10.77 -0.18
N PHE A 75 -13.35 9.77 -1.08
CA PHE A 75 -13.24 10.00 -2.52
C PHE A 75 -14.30 10.98 -3.02
N PHE A 76 -15.58 10.71 -2.79
CA PHE A 76 -16.67 11.55 -3.29
C PHE A 76 -16.72 12.92 -2.60
N LEU A 77 -16.43 12.98 -1.30
CA LEU A 77 -16.34 14.25 -0.58
C LEU A 77 -15.23 15.12 -1.16
N THR A 78 -14.03 14.57 -1.34
CA THR A 78 -12.91 15.32 -1.88
C THR A 78 -13.15 15.71 -3.34
N TYR A 79 -13.76 14.83 -4.14
CA TYR A 79 -14.09 15.11 -5.53
C TYR A 79 -15.07 16.27 -5.66
N GLY A 80 -16.14 16.23 -4.88
CA GLY A 80 -17.13 17.32 -4.83
C GLY A 80 -16.52 18.64 -4.38
N MET A 81 -15.78 18.63 -3.26
CA MET A 81 -15.10 19.85 -2.76
C MET A 81 -14.06 20.38 -3.75
N SER A 82 -13.33 19.50 -4.42
CA SER A 82 -12.29 19.90 -5.38
C SER A 82 -12.88 20.60 -6.60
N ILE A 83 -14.02 20.13 -7.11
CA ILE A 83 -14.70 20.78 -8.24
C ILE A 83 -15.39 22.09 -7.80
N TRP A 84 -16.15 22.05 -6.69
CA TRP A 84 -17.03 23.14 -6.32
C TRP A 84 -16.31 24.27 -5.58
N LEU A 85 -15.34 23.93 -4.71
CA LEU A 85 -14.65 24.91 -3.88
C LEU A 85 -13.31 25.34 -4.48
N LEU A 86 -12.53 24.39 -5.03
CA LEU A 86 -11.19 24.64 -5.55
C LEU A 86 -11.20 24.92 -7.06
N HIS A 87 -12.34 24.71 -7.75
CA HIS A 87 -12.48 24.88 -9.21
C HIS A 87 -11.42 24.14 -10.03
N TYR A 88 -10.98 22.97 -9.57
CA TYR A 88 -10.02 22.14 -10.29
C TYR A 88 -10.67 21.42 -11.47
N SER A 89 -9.87 21.11 -12.48
CA SER A 89 -10.33 20.29 -13.60
C SER A 89 -10.76 18.90 -13.09
N ALA A 90 -11.67 18.23 -13.82
CA ALA A 90 -12.17 16.90 -13.44
C ALA A 90 -11.04 15.87 -13.21
N LYS A 91 -9.98 15.91 -14.05
CA LYS A 91 -8.82 15.01 -13.90
C LYS A 91 -8.00 15.30 -12.65
N ALA A 92 -7.77 16.58 -12.32
CA ALA A 92 -7.06 16.99 -11.11
C ALA A 92 -7.86 16.66 -9.84
N SER A 93 -9.19 16.87 -9.89
CA SER A 93 -10.10 16.52 -8.81
C SER A 93 -10.13 15.02 -8.55
N PHE A 94 -10.11 14.20 -9.60
CA PHE A 94 -10.06 12.76 -9.50
C PHE A 94 -8.73 12.29 -8.88
N LEU A 95 -7.60 12.87 -9.32
CA LEU A 95 -6.28 12.59 -8.74
C LEU A 95 -6.24 12.88 -7.24
N LEU A 96 -6.70 14.08 -6.85
CA LEU A 96 -6.73 14.48 -5.44
C LEU A 96 -7.62 13.54 -4.62
N SER A 97 -8.76 13.12 -5.18
CA SER A 97 -9.69 12.21 -4.53
C SER A 97 -9.10 10.81 -4.34
N CYS A 98 -8.36 10.29 -5.31
CA CYS A 98 -7.64 9.02 -5.17
C CYS A 98 -6.59 9.08 -4.05
N ILE A 99 -5.85 10.18 -3.93
CA ILE A 99 -4.86 10.38 -2.87
C ILE A 99 -5.53 10.40 -1.49
N MET A 100 -6.65 11.10 -1.35
CA MET A 100 -7.39 11.19 -0.09
C MET A 100 -8.14 9.90 0.28
N ALA A 101 -8.55 9.12 -0.71
CA ALA A 101 -9.17 7.81 -0.50
C ALA A 101 -8.17 6.73 -0.08
N SER A 102 -6.87 6.95 -0.35
CA SER A 102 -5.81 6.01 -0.03
C SER A 102 -5.46 6.09 1.46
N ASN A 103 -6.02 5.18 2.25
CA ASN A 103 -5.69 5.06 3.67
C ASN A 103 -4.39 4.28 3.85
N THR A 104 -3.36 4.96 4.33
CA THR A 104 -2.07 4.33 4.66
C THR A 104 -2.09 3.74 6.07
N LEU A 105 -1.44 2.59 6.24
CA LEU A 105 -1.31 1.89 7.52
C LEU A 105 -0.32 2.56 8.50
N ILE A 106 -0.27 3.88 8.54
CA ILE A 106 0.65 4.65 9.40
C ILE A 106 0.43 4.32 10.89
N ALA A 107 -0.81 4.05 11.29
CA ALA A 107 -1.13 3.70 12.68
C ALA A 107 -0.72 2.27 13.05
N TYR A 108 -0.43 1.39 12.07
CA TYR A 108 -0.14 -0.01 12.33
C TYR A 108 1.09 -0.24 13.25
N PRO A 109 2.25 0.42 13.05
CA PRO A 109 3.38 0.28 13.96
C PRO A 109 3.07 0.70 15.40
N ILE A 110 2.13 1.62 15.59
CA ILE A 110 1.68 2.05 16.92
C ILE A 110 0.86 0.93 17.57
N VAL A 111 -0.08 0.36 16.84
CA VAL A 111 -0.95 -0.73 17.28
C VAL A 111 -0.15 -2.00 17.57
N SER A 112 0.83 -2.32 16.73
CA SER A 112 1.76 -3.44 16.90
C SER A 112 2.57 -3.29 18.17
N ARG A 113 3.08 -2.09 18.46
CA ARG A 113 3.84 -1.82 19.68
C ARG A 113 3.05 -2.05 20.98
N TYR A 114 1.73 -1.90 20.94
CA TYR A 114 0.85 -2.15 22.08
C TYR A 114 0.30 -3.59 22.11
N GLY A 115 0.70 -4.45 21.19
CA GLY A 115 0.25 -5.86 21.13
C GLY A 115 -1.24 -6.03 20.83
N LEU A 116 -1.84 -5.06 20.14
CA LEU A 116 -3.28 -5.02 19.86
C LEU A 116 -3.65 -5.60 18.46
N GLN A 117 -2.71 -6.19 17.73
CA GLN A 117 -2.88 -6.64 16.34
C GLN A 117 -4.00 -7.67 16.18
N GLN A 118 -4.18 -8.54 17.19
CA GLN A 118 -5.17 -9.62 17.15
C GLN A 118 -6.58 -9.19 17.58
N LYS A 119 -6.77 -7.92 17.96
CA LYS A 119 -8.11 -7.43 18.29
C LYS A 119 -8.99 -7.38 17.04
N PRO A 120 -10.25 -7.89 17.08
CA PRO A 120 -11.14 -7.92 15.90
C PRO A 120 -11.35 -6.55 15.25
N SER A 121 -11.40 -5.49 16.06
CA SER A 121 -11.53 -4.10 15.54
C SER A 121 -10.29 -3.65 14.77
N VAL A 122 -9.10 -4.06 15.20
CA VAL A 122 -7.83 -3.74 14.54
C VAL A 122 -7.72 -4.52 13.24
N THR A 123 -7.98 -5.82 13.28
CA THR A 123 -8.00 -6.69 12.09
C THR A 123 -8.97 -6.15 11.03
N LEU A 124 -10.16 -5.71 11.46
CA LEU A 124 -11.15 -5.12 10.56
C LEU A 124 -10.66 -3.79 9.97
N SER A 125 -10.10 -2.91 10.79
CA SER A 125 -9.58 -1.60 10.35
C SER A 125 -8.41 -1.75 9.37
N VAL A 126 -7.42 -2.58 9.71
CA VAL A 126 -6.25 -2.83 8.87
C VAL A 126 -6.64 -3.48 7.56
N GLY A 127 -7.48 -4.51 7.60
CA GLY A 127 -7.92 -5.20 6.40
C GLY A 127 -8.78 -4.31 5.48
N SER A 128 -9.66 -3.48 6.05
CA SER A 128 -10.45 -2.53 5.27
C SER A 128 -9.57 -1.44 4.62
N SER A 129 -8.55 -0.96 5.33
CA SER A 129 -7.58 -0.01 4.76
C SER A 129 -6.79 -0.59 3.59
N MET A 130 -6.43 -1.88 3.64
CA MET A 130 -5.78 -2.55 2.51
C MET A 130 -6.67 -2.63 1.28
N ILE A 131 -7.96 -2.93 1.45
CA ILE A 131 -8.94 -2.95 0.35
C ILE A 131 -9.09 -1.54 -0.24
N SER A 132 -9.25 -0.54 0.62
CA SER A 132 -9.35 0.87 0.21
C SER A 132 -8.12 1.32 -0.58
N LEU A 133 -6.92 0.99 -0.09
CA LEU A 133 -5.65 1.30 -0.76
C LEU A 133 -5.55 0.64 -2.14
N LEU A 134 -5.91 -0.64 -2.25
CA LEU A 134 -5.92 -1.38 -3.51
C LEU A 134 -6.84 -0.72 -4.55
N ILE A 135 -8.08 -0.39 -4.15
CA ILE A 135 -9.05 0.27 -5.02
C ILE A 135 -8.53 1.65 -5.45
N ALA A 136 -8.02 2.45 -4.50
CA ALA A 136 -7.49 3.78 -4.80
C ALA A 136 -6.30 3.72 -5.77
N LEU A 137 -5.40 2.72 -5.61
CA LEU A 137 -4.27 2.51 -6.53
C LEU A 137 -4.73 2.09 -7.92
N ILE A 138 -5.72 1.21 -8.04
CA ILE A 138 -6.29 0.82 -9.34
C ILE A 138 -6.92 2.03 -10.03
N MET A 139 -7.69 2.84 -9.29
CA MET A 139 -8.29 4.07 -9.82
C MET A 139 -7.21 5.07 -10.26
N LEU A 140 -6.14 5.22 -9.46
CA LEU A 140 -5.01 6.08 -9.79
C LEU A 140 -4.25 5.60 -11.03
N ALA A 141 -3.95 4.32 -11.10
CA ALA A 141 -3.28 3.71 -12.25
C ALA A 141 -4.10 3.90 -13.53
N GLY A 142 -5.42 3.71 -13.44
CA GLY A 142 -6.32 3.99 -14.54
C GLY A 142 -6.32 5.46 -14.97
N LEU A 143 -6.29 6.39 -14.02
CA LEU A 143 -6.19 7.81 -14.36
C LEU A 143 -4.87 8.13 -15.06
N VAL A 144 -3.73 7.65 -14.54
CA VAL A 144 -2.40 7.85 -15.14
C VAL A 144 -2.37 7.30 -16.56
N ALA A 145 -2.94 6.13 -16.76
CA ALA A 145 -3.08 5.52 -18.08
C ALA A 145 -3.93 6.35 -19.05
N SER A 146 -4.96 7.04 -18.57
CA SER A 146 -5.79 7.97 -19.34
C SER A 146 -5.05 9.24 -19.83
N PHE A 147 -3.89 9.57 -19.24
CA PHE A 147 -3.01 10.63 -19.75
C PHE A 147 -2.09 10.15 -20.89
N SER A 148 -1.83 8.87 -21.00
CA SER A 148 -1.12 8.28 -22.12
C SER A 148 -2.12 8.12 -23.28
N LYS A 149 -1.85 8.65 -24.47
CA LYS A 149 -2.70 8.79 -25.67
C LYS A 149 -3.57 7.60 -26.13
N HIS A 150 -3.93 6.70 -25.26
CA HIS A 150 -4.72 5.50 -25.55
C HIS A 150 -6.10 5.60 -24.88
N ASP A 151 -6.92 6.55 -25.34
CA ASP A 151 -8.30 6.78 -24.85
C ASP A 151 -9.26 5.73 -25.42
N GLY A 152 -9.13 4.47 -25.05
CA GLY A 152 -10.04 3.42 -25.49
C GLY A 152 -10.49 2.51 -24.36
N VAL A 153 -11.76 2.09 -24.35
CA VAL A 153 -12.30 1.06 -23.46
C VAL A 153 -11.41 -0.20 -23.50
N LEU A 154 -10.81 -0.48 -24.65
CA LEU A 154 -9.90 -1.60 -24.87
C LEU A 154 -8.65 -1.52 -23.98
N PHE A 155 -8.12 -0.32 -23.75
CA PHE A 155 -6.98 -0.11 -22.88
C PHE A 155 -7.32 -0.48 -21.42
N TRP A 156 -8.47 -0.04 -20.92
CA TRP A 156 -8.94 -0.37 -19.56
C TRP A 156 -9.15 -1.87 -19.35
N VAL A 157 -9.70 -2.55 -20.36
CA VAL A 157 -9.87 -4.01 -20.33
C VAL A 157 -8.50 -4.69 -20.32
N PHE A 158 -7.56 -4.25 -21.16
CA PHE A 158 -6.21 -4.83 -21.22
C PHE A 158 -5.43 -4.60 -19.92
N PHE A 159 -5.52 -3.39 -19.33
CA PHE A 159 -4.89 -3.06 -18.06
C PHE A 159 -5.46 -3.91 -16.93
N THR A 160 -6.78 -3.99 -16.81
CA THR A 160 -7.44 -4.81 -15.80
C THR A 160 -7.10 -6.29 -15.95
N LEU A 161 -7.05 -6.78 -17.19
CA LEU A 161 -6.70 -8.18 -17.49
C LEU A 161 -5.24 -8.50 -17.11
N LYS A 162 -4.30 -7.62 -17.47
CA LYS A 162 -2.88 -7.75 -17.07
C LYS A 162 -2.72 -7.74 -15.56
N PHE A 163 -3.39 -6.80 -14.87
CA PHE A 163 -3.33 -6.72 -13.42
C PHE A 163 -3.95 -7.96 -12.75
N ALA A 164 -5.12 -8.42 -13.23
CA ALA A 164 -5.75 -9.63 -12.72
C ALA A 164 -4.90 -10.89 -12.98
N ALA A 165 -4.28 -11.00 -14.16
CA ALA A 165 -3.35 -12.08 -14.49
C ALA A 165 -2.13 -12.05 -13.57
N TYR A 166 -1.52 -10.89 -13.35
CA TYR A 166 -0.40 -10.73 -12.42
C TYR A 166 -0.77 -11.17 -11.01
N CYS A 167 -1.89 -10.67 -10.47
CA CYS A 167 -2.38 -11.07 -9.15
C CYS A 167 -2.66 -12.58 -9.07
N GLY A 168 -3.28 -13.16 -10.11
CA GLY A 168 -3.57 -14.60 -10.18
C GLY A 168 -2.30 -15.45 -10.17
N VAL A 169 -1.30 -15.06 -10.97
CA VAL A 169 0.01 -15.73 -11.01
C VAL A 169 0.69 -15.63 -9.64
N MET A 170 0.71 -14.46 -9.01
CA MET A 170 1.33 -14.27 -7.70
C MET A 170 0.64 -15.09 -6.60
N ILE A 171 -0.70 -15.10 -6.55
CA ILE A 171 -1.47 -15.88 -5.57
C ILE A 171 -1.23 -17.39 -5.75
N MET A 172 -0.98 -17.86 -6.97
CA MET A 172 -0.68 -19.28 -7.22
C MET A 172 0.79 -19.64 -7.02
N LEU A 173 1.70 -18.77 -7.47
CA LEU A 173 3.14 -19.06 -7.51
C LEU A 173 3.79 -18.91 -6.13
N ILE A 174 3.53 -17.79 -5.44
CA ILE A 174 4.17 -17.49 -4.15
C ILE A 174 3.90 -18.59 -3.12
N PRO A 175 2.66 -19.05 -2.85
CA PRO A 175 2.43 -20.08 -1.84
C PRO A 175 3.01 -21.44 -2.22
N ARG A 176 3.12 -21.76 -3.52
CA ARG A 176 3.74 -23.01 -3.97
C ARG A 176 5.24 -23.00 -3.75
N LEU A 177 5.92 -21.93 -4.17
CA LEU A 177 7.36 -21.74 -3.99
C LEU A 177 7.74 -21.69 -2.52
N THR A 178 6.99 -20.91 -1.72
CA THR A 178 7.23 -20.79 -0.28
C THR A 178 7.06 -22.12 0.43
N ARG A 179 5.99 -22.87 0.15
CA ARG A 179 5.80 -24.21 0.73
C ARG A 179 6.88 -25.20 0.33
N TRP A 180 7.31 -25.17 -0.92
CA TRP A 180 8.38 -26.02 -1.40
C TRP A 180 9.70 -25.69 -0.70
N PHE A 181 10.06 -24.43 -0.57
CA PHE A 181 11.29 -23.98 0.07
C PHE A 181 11.30 -24.25 1.57
N LEU A 182 10.22 -23.89 2.29
CA LEU A 182 10.09 -24.09 3.73
C LEU A 182 10.13 -25.57 4.14
N ARG A 183 9.69 -26.47 3.26
CA ARG A 183 9.81 -27.92 3.49
C ARG A 183 11.23 -28.45 3.31
N ARG A 184 12.05 -27.77 2.50
CA ARG A 184 13.39 -28.20 2.17
C ARG A 184 14.45 -27.66 3.14
N TYR A 185 14.23 -26.46 3.64
CA TYR A 185 15.18 -25.75 4.51
C TYR A 185 14.49 -25.34 5.81
N SER A 186 15.04 -25.81 6.95
CA SER A 186 14.50 -25.54 8.30
C SER A 186 15.18 -24.38 9.01
N ASP A 187 16.22 -23.77 8.41
CA ASP A 187 16.93 -22.66 9.00
C ASP A 187 16.13 -21.36 8.90
N ALA A 188 15.87 -20.74 10.06
CA ALA A 188 15.08 -19.53 10.18
C ALA A 188 15.68 -18.34 9.39
N VAL A 189 17.00 -18.22 9.33
CA VAL A 189 17.67 -17.15 8.59
C VAL A 189 17.48 -17.32 7.10
N MET A 190 17.65 -18.55 6.60
CA MET A 190 17.41 -18.87 5.20
C MET A 190 15.96 -18.63 4.79
N GLN A 191 15.01 -19.02 5.64
CA GLN A 191 13.59 -18.79 5.40
C GLN A 191 13.27 -17.29 5.31
N PHE A 192 13.82 -16.50 6.21
CA PHE A 192 13.64 -15.04 6.21
C PHE A 192 14.21 -14.40 4.92
N ILE A 193 15.45 -14.74 4.54
CA ILE A 193 16.09 -14.24 3.32
C ILE A 193 15.27 -14.63 2.08
N PHE A 194 14.79 -15.88 2.02
CA PHE A 194 13.97 -16.36 0.91
C PHE A 194 12.67 -15.54 0.77
N VAL A 195 11.95 -15.33 1.86
CA VAL A 195 10.69 -14.57 1.86
C VAL A 195 10.94 -13.11 1.47
N LEU A 196 12.02 -12.51 1.97
CA LEU A 196 12.43 -11.16 1.60
C LEU A 196 12.79 -11.05 0.12
N SER A 197 13.52 -12.04 -0.42
CA SER A 197 13.85 -12.10 -1.85
C SER A 197 12.60 -12.24 -2.72
N MET A 198 11.62 -13.04 -2.30
CA MET A 198 10.33 -13.17 -2.97
C MET A 198 9.53 -11.86 -2.98
N LEU A 199 9.59 -11.10 -1.88
CA LEU A 199 8.96 -9.79 -1.79
C LEU A 199 9.56 -8.83 -2.83
N PHE A 200 10.89 -8.70 -2.87
CA PHE A 200 11.56 -7.82 -3.83
C PHE A 200 11.37 -8.26 -5.28
N MET A 201 11.40 -9.57 -5.53
CA MET A 201 11.14 -10.10 -6.86
C MET A 201 9.71 -9.81 -7.32
N SER A 202 8.72 -9.95 -6.44
CA SER A 202 7.34 -9.60 -6.77
C SER A 202 7.17 -8.09 -7.02
N ALA A 203 7.84 -7.24 -6.24
CA ALA A 203 7.83 -5.80 -6.45
C ALA A 203 8.49 -5.40 -7.78
N ALA A 204 9.62 -6.01 -8.13
CA ALA A 204 10.28 -5.79 -9.42
C ALA A 204 9.42 -6.25 -10.61
N LEU A 205 8.78 -7.41 -10.50
CA LEU A 205 7.87 -7.91 -11.54
C LEU A 205 6.64 -7.01 -11.72
N SER A 206 6.13 -6.40 -10.65
CA SER A 206 5.01 -5.47 -10.76
C SER A 206 5.37 -4.22 -11.58
N GLN A 207 6.62 -3.75 -11.53
CA GLN A 207 7.09 -2.62 -12.35
C GLN A 207 7.15 -2.95 -13.85
N ILE A 208 7.31 -4.22 -14.22
CA ILE A 208 7.33 -4.67 -15.62
C ILE A 208 5.90 -4.77 -16.18
N VAL A 209 4.94 -5.04 -15.32
CA VAL A 209 3.53 -5.18 -15.71
C VAL A 209 2.87 -3.81 -15.92
N GLY A 210 3.37 -2.75 -15.27
CA GLY A 210 2.93 -1.37 -15.47
C GLY A 210 2.60 -0.69 -14.17
#